data_7261fd91c5699210f6d825ab2182fbec
#
_entry.id   7261fd91c5699210f6d825ab2182fbec
#
_cell.length_a   1.000
_cell.length_b   1.000
_cell.length_c   1.000
_cell.angle_alpha   90.00
_cell.angle_beta   90.00
_cell.angle_gamma   90.00
#
_symmetry.space_group_name_H-M   'P 1'
#
loop_
_entity.id
_entity.type
_entity.pdbx_description
1 polymer ?
#
loop_
_entity_poly.entity_id
_entity_poly.type
_entity_poly.pdbx_seq_one_letter_code
_entity_poly.pdbx_strand_id
1 'polypeptide(L)'
;DTKANIDCLVCHNDDYAWNRVRLPDGSMGPSEGTQQATLDSYVQNIGPPTRAACMKCHAFAGGGDGVKRGDLSDALTDNADPHFDVHMNTTSDVQCQDCHVFQDHKTIGKGSDLRPTDDLSRGSEVSCVTCHQGMDSGSGHASVGRKSEPDRHVFRVACQSCHIPTFAKAATEVHRDWRTHHDGTDASNCDDTACPGHPHTEKLANLVPELLFWDGTSDNYLLGDAAEMDPATGTYPTSRPQGDIHTGMLTPFKYKTADQPMITGNNQLIALDTFEYLKGSGDLERSIESGLVNMGYSGGEPYEWVTTDTYQMINHGVNPANEVAECTQCHQGNLDVNSDSLLDELGYRLKGPKEQVCNQCHDGSKKLPRTWERMHNHVTKGSTGIGCYFCHDFQRPERNLCDPCDASCSGEYVDNVPYPHQCN
;
A
#
# COMPACT_ATOMS: atom_id res chain seq x y z
N ASP A 1 5.82 -6.25 -22.23
CA ASP A 1 6.48 -4.98 -22.54
C ASP A 1 7.99 -5.14 -22.43
N THR A 2 8.67 -5.07 -23.53
CA THR A 2 10.14 -5.12 -23.52
C THR A 2 10.69 -3.74 -23.26
N LYS A 3 11.76 -3.62 -22.45
CA LYS A 3 12.49 -2.36 -22.18
C LYS A 3 12.89 -1.62 -23.46
N ALA A 4 12.97 -2.32 -24.59
CA ALA A 4 13.24 -1.76 -25.89
C ALA A 4 12.16 -0.82 -26.45
N ASN A 5 10.97 -0.81 -25.83
CA ASN A 5 9.85 0.02 -26.29
C ASN A 5 9.66 1.29 -25.44
N ILE A 6 10.56 1.56 -24.48
CA ILE A 6 10.54 2.82 -23.73
C ILE A 6 11.41 3.83 -24.47
N ASP A 7 10.77 4.88 -24.97
CA ASP A 7 11.43 6.02 -25.59
C ASP A 7 12.21 6.82 -24.55
N CYS A 8 13.45 7.17 -24.86
CA CYS A 8 14.33 7.95 -23.98
C CYS A 8 13.70 9.31 -23.59
N LEU A 9 13.00 9.95 -24.51
CA LEU A 9 12.39 11.26 -24.32
C LEU A 9 11.28 11.22 -23.26
N VAL A 10 10.67 10.07 -23.00
CA VAL A 10 9.63 9.91 -21.95
C VAL A 10 10.14 10.29 -20.56
N CYS A 11 11.40 10.03 -20.28
CA CYS A 11 12.04 10.37 -19.01
C CYS A 11 12.89 11.63 -19.10
N HIS A 12 13.37 11.98 -20.30
CA HIS A 12 14.39 12.99 -20.48
C HIS A 12 13.87 14.30 -21.11
N ASN A 13 12.55 14.39 -21.37
CA ASN A 13 11.93 15.61 -21.87
C ASN A 13 10.47 15.70 -21.41
N ASP A 14 10.14 16.65 -20.56
CA ASP A 14 8.82 16.78 -19.96
C ASP A 14 7.75 17.11 -21.00
N ASP A 15 8.04 18.02 -21.94
CA ASP A 15 7.09 18.39 -22.98
C ASP A 15 6.71 17.20 -23.86
N TYR A 16 7.70 16.38 -24.23
CA TYR A 16 7.44 15.14 -24.95
C TYR A 16 6.63 14.14 -24.11
N ALA A 17 7.01 13.93 -22.85
CA ALA A 17 6.33 13.00 -21.96
C ALA A 17 4.84 13.33 -21.83
N TRP A 18 4.49 14.60 -21.75
CA TRP A 18 3.11 15.07 -21.60
C TRP A 18 2.33 15.17 -22.90
N ASN A 19 2.99 15.45 -24.01
CA ASN A 19 2.33 15.69 -25.31
C ASN A 19 2.28 14.45 -26.23
N ARG A 20 2.94 13.34 -25.86
CA ARG A 20 2.85 12.10 -26.63
C ARG A 20 1.43 11.53 -26.59
N VAL A 21 1.04 10.91 -27.70
CA VAL A 21 -0.24 10.27 -27.87
C VAL A 21 -0.06 8.79 -28.22
N ARG A 22 -1.14 8.02 -28.11
CA ARG A 22 -1.17 6.65 -28.60
C ARG A 22 -1.34 6.68 -30.12
N LEU A 23 -0.44 5.98 -30.81
CA LEU A 23 -0.46 5.81 -32.26
C LEU A 23 -1.35 4.62 -32.67
N PRO A 24 -1.78 4.54 -33.95
CA PRO A 24 -2.63 3.45 -34.43
C PRO A 24 -2.03 2.05 -34.27
N ASP A 25 -0.71 1.93 -34.24
CA ASP A 25 0.00 0.65 -33.99
C ASP A 25 0.09 0.28 -32.50
N GLY A 26 -0.50 1.08 -31.62
CA GLY A 26 -0.50 0.90 -30.18
C GLY A 26 0.73 1.44 -29.46
N SER A 27 1.75 1.91 -30.15
CA SER A 27 2.90 2.58 -29.55
C SER A 27 2.54 3.98 -29.04
N MET A 28 3.41 4.56 -28.21
CA MET A 28 3.28 5.95 -27.76
C MET A 28 4.33 6.80 -28.46
N GLY A 29 3.91 7.94 -28.98
CA GLY A 29 4.79 8.83 -29.71
C GLY A 29 4.19 10.22 -29.92
N PRO A 30 4.87 11.10 -30.66
CA PRO A 30 4.31 12.39 -31.03
C PRO A 30 3.04 12.21 -31.89
N SER A 31 2.08 13.12 -31.76
CA SER A 31 0.86 13.07 -32.56
C SER A 31 1.17 13.13 -34.04
N GLU A 32 0.34 12.47 -34.85
CA GLU A 32 0.44 12.54 -36.29
C GLU A 32 0.36 14.01 -36.76
N GLY A 33 1.25 14.42 -37.66
CA GLY A 33 1.37 15.79 -38.11
C GLY A 33 2.21 16.72 -37.23
N THR A 34 2.84 16.21 -36.17
CA THR A 34 3.81 16.99 -35.38
C THR A 34 4.93 17.51 -36.29
N GLN A 35 5.16 18.83 -36.27
CA GLN A 35 6.16 19.46 -37.12
C GLN A 35 7.58 19.02 -36.74
N GLN A 36 8.46 18.91 -37.75
CA GLN A 36 9.85 18.51 -37.54
C GLN A 36 10.58 19.42 -36.54
N ALA A 37 10.32 20.74 -36.58
CA ALA A 37 10.88 21.70 -35.62
C ALA A 37 10.52 21.37 -34.15
N THR A 38 9.32 20.84 -33.91
CA THR A 38 8.90 20.39 -32.56
C THR A 38 9.65 19.12 -32.14
N LEU A 39 9.81 18.15 -33.05
CA LEU A 39 10.59 16.94 -32.79
C LEU A 39 12.06 17.29 -32.54
N ASP A 40 12.63 18.21 -33.31
CA ASP A 40 14.01 18.68 -33.09
C ASP A 40 14.15 19.38 -31.74
N SER A 41 13.12 20.14 -31.32
CA SER A 41 13.08 20.79 -30.00
C SER A 41 13.07 19.78 -28.86
N TYR A 42 12.32 18.69 -28.96
CA TYR A 42 12.33 17.63 -27.93
C TYR A 42 13.74 17.03 -27.77
N VAL A 43 14.42 16.74 -28.88
CA VAL A 43 15.77 16.17 -28.85
C VAL A 43 16.83 17.19 -28.37
N GLN A 44 16.67 18.46 -28.72
CA GLN A 44 17.61 19.54 -28.32
C GLN A 44 17.47 19.90 -26.83
N ASN A 45 16.32 19.65 -26.22
CA ASN A 45 16.01 19.96 -24.83
C ASN A 45 16.02 18.71 -23.92
N ILE A 46 16.86 17.73 -24.23
CA ILE A 46 17.09 16.57 -23.35
C ILE A 46 17.76 17.02 -22.06
N GLY A 47 17.15 16.65 -20.91
CA GLY A 47 17.67 16.93 -19.58
C GLY A 47 17.64 15.71 -18.65
N PRO A 48 18.08 15.85 -17.40
CA PRO A 48 17.82 14.84 -16.38
C PRO A 48 16.32 14.58 -16.21
N PRO A 49 15.92 13.36 -15.84
CA PRO A 49 14.52 13.09 -15.50
C PRO A 49 14.01 14.01 -14.38
N THR A 50 12.82 14.54 -14.55
CA THR A 50 12.16 15.40 -13.58
C THR A 50 11.01 14.68 -12.88
N ARG A 51 10.47 15.25 -11.80
CA ARG A 51 9.24 14.75 -11.18
C ARG A 51 8.08 14.73 -12.19
N ALA A 52 7.96 15.74 -13.04
CA ALA A 52 6.90 15.81 -14.05
C ALA A 52 6.94 14.63 -15.02
N ALA A 53 8.13 14.25 -15.52
CA ALA A 53 8.28 13.07 -16.38
C ALA A 53 7.88 11.77 -15.66
N CYS A 54 8.27 11.61 -14.41
CA CYS A 54 7.91 10.43 -13.60
C CYS A 54 6.40 10.37 -13.32
N MET A 55 5.80 11.48 -12.91
CA MET A 55 4.37 11.55 -12.53
C MET A 55 3.46 11.29 -13.72
N LYS A 56 3.86 11.57 -14.95
CA LYS A 56 3.09 11.22 -16.14
C LYS A 56 2.64 9.76 -16.19
N CYS A 57 3.46 8.85 -15.66
CA CYS A 57 3.12 7.43 -15.56
C CYS A 57 2.69 7.04 -14.15
N HIS A 58 3.41 7.51 -13.12
CA HIS A 58 3.22 7.04 -11.76
C HIS A 58 2.00 7.66 -11.07
N ALA A 59 1.65 8.93 -11.35
CA ALA A 59 0.43 9.54 -10.82
C ALA A 59 -0.82 9.06 -11.58
N PHE A 60 -0.72 8.88 -12.90
CA PHE A 60 -1.87 8.57 -13.75
C PHE A 60 -2.11 7.08 -14.01
N ALA A 61 -1.39 6.20 -13.33
CA ALA A 61 -1.69 4.77 -13.38
C ALA A 61 -3.12 4.49 -12.87
N GLY A 62 -3.83 3.58 -13.53
CA GLY A 62 -5.16 3.15 -13.13
C GLY A 62 -6.33 4.00 -13.66
N GLY A 63 -6.06 4.96 -14.56
CA GLY A 63 -7.10 5.71 -15.26
C GLY A 63 -7.36 7.13 -14.78
N GLY A 64 -6.42 7.72 -14.05
CA GLY A 64 -6.50 9.11 -13.62
C GLY A 64 -5.51 9.47 -12.53
N ASP A 65 -5.39 10.75 -12.22
CA ASP A 65 -4.47 11.24 -11.19
C ASP A 65 -4.79 10.64 -9.82
N GLY A 66 -3.78 10.10 -9.16
CA GLY A 66 -3.88 9.49 -7.83
C GLY A 66 -4.68 8.18 -7.75
N VAL A 67 -5.29 7.71 -8.86
CA VAL A 67 -6.26 6.62 -8.85
C VAL A 67 -5.68 5.33 -8.32
N LYS A 68 -4.56 4.86 -8.85
CA LYS A 68 -4.00 3.57 -8.44
C LYS A 68 -3.36 3.64 -7.06
N ARG A 69 -2.44 4.58 -6.88
CA ARG A 69 -1.55 4.60 -5.71
C ARG A 69 -2.14 5.32 -4.50
N GLY A 70 -2.77 6.46 -4.68
CA GLY A 70 -3.25 7.31 -3.60
C GLY A 70 -2.16 8.10 -2.86
N ASP A 71 -0.95 7.61 -2.80
CA ASP A 71 0.21 8.30 -2.26
C ASP A 71 1.06 9.02 -3.33
N LEU A 72 0.70 8.86 -4.59
CA LEU A 72 1.30 9.55 -5.74
C LEU A 72 0.21 10.26 -6.55
N SER A 73 0.41 11.55 -6.78
CA SER A 73 -0.45 12.38 -7.64
C SER A 73 0.38 13.43 -8.35
N ASP A 74 -0.18 14.03 -9.40
CA ASP A 74 0.46 15.10 -10.16
C ASP A 74 0.84 16.31 -9.30
N ALA A 75 0.12 16.53 -8.20
CA ALA A 75 0.43 17.58 -7.24
C ALA A 75 1.84 17.44 -6.61
N LEU A 76 2.49 16.28 -6.68
CA LEU A 76 3.88 16.10 -6.25
C LEU A 76 4.91 16.68 -7.25
N THR A 77 4.46 17.14 -8.40
CA THR A 77 5.33 17.73 -9.43
C THR A 77 5.86 19.11 -9.02
N ASP A 78 4.98 20.01 -8.58
CA ASP A 78 5.32 21.41 -8.33
C ASP A 78 4.56 22.05 -7.13
N ASN A 79 4.05 21.25 -6.20
CA ASN A 79 3.31 21.77 -5.07
C ASN A 79 4.24 22.51 -4.08
N ALA A 80 3.85 23.72 -3.71
CA ALA A 80 4.58 24.52 -2.74
C ALA A 80 4.21 24.20 -1.26
N ASP A 81 3.12 23.46 -1.05
CA ASP A 81 2.60 23.14 0.26
C ASP A 81 3.37 21.97 0.91
N PRO A 82 4.18 22.20 1.96
CA PRO A 82 4.89 21.13 2.66
C PRO A 82 3.94 20.16 3.37
N HIS A 83 2.66 20.52 3.58
CA HIS A 83 1.66 19.60 4.12
C HIS A 83 1.22 18.55 3.11
N PHE A 84 1.47 18.78 1.82
CA PHE A 84 1.24 17.75 0.81
C PHE A 84 2.34 16.69 0.82
N ASP A 85 3.60 17.11 0.81
CA ASP A 85 4.79 16.28 1.04
C ASP A 85 5.98 17.14 1.42
N VAL A 86 6.64 16.83 2.53
CA VAL A 86 7.78 17.63 3.01
C VAL A 86 9.03 17.52 2.15
N HIS A 87 9.17 16.45 1.38
CA HIS A 87 10.35 16.21 0.54
C HIS A 87 10.16 16.79 -0.87
N MET A 88 8.97 16.56 -1.45
CA MET A 88 8.69 16.88 -2.85
C MET A 88 8.00 18.23 -3.06
N ASN A 89 7.91 19.09 -2.02
CA ASN A 89 7.46 20.46 -2.22
C ASN A 89 8.54 21.30 -2.92
N THR A 90 8.14 22.45 -3.47
CA THR A 90 9.05 23.34 -4.23
C THR A 90 10.17 23.98 -3.40
N THR A 91 10.08 23.92 -2.08
CA THR A 91 11.12 24.46 -1.19
C THR A 91 12.21 23.42 -0.89
N SER A 92 11.81 22.19 -0.58
CA SER A 92 12.75 21.07 -0.32
C SER A 92 13.31 20.50 -1.60
N ASP A 93 12.50 20.48 -2.65
CA ASP A 93 12.82 20.12 -4.04
C ASP A 93 13.54 18.77 -4.22
N VAL A 94 13.26 17.81 -3.35
CA VAL A 94 13.78 16.44 -3.45
C VAL A 94 13.18 15.77 -4.67
N GLN A 95 14.03 15.25 -5.54
CA GLN A 95 13.62 14.59 -6.77
C GLN A 95 13.39 13.09 -6.55
N CYS A 96 12.60 12.45 -7.45
CA CYS A 96 12.35 11.01 -7.36
C CYS A 96 13.63 10.18 -7.29
N GLN A 97 14.65 10.57 -8.08
CA GLN A 97 15.94 9.88 -8.17
C GLN A 97 16.84 10.09 -6.95
N ASP A 98 16.55 11.02 -6.05
CA ASP A 98 17.29 11.16 -4.80
C ASP A 98 17.01 10.00 -3.85
N CYS A 99 15.80 9.40 -3.96
CA CYS A 99 15.43 8.18 -3.25
C CYS A 99 15.48 6.94 -4.14
N HIS A 100 14.89 7.03 -5.35
CA HIS A 100 14.86 5.94 -6.33
C HIS A 100 16.08 6.00 -7.25
N VAL A 101 17.21 5.57 -6.74
CA VAL A 101 18.50 5.62 -7.48
C VAL A 101 18.39 4.80 -8.76
N PHE A 102 18.90 5.38 -9.85
CA PHE A 102 19.00 4.73 -11.14
C PHE A 102 20.42 4.19 -11.34
N GLN A 103 20.51 2.91 -11.62
CA GLN A 103 21.76 2.29 -12.04
C GLN A 103 21.54 1.63 -13.40
N ASP A 104 22.26 2.08 -14.42
CA ASP A 104 22.12 1.58 -15.80
C ASP A 104 20.66 1.57 -16.28
N HIS A 105 19.92 2.65 -16.04
CA HIS A 105 18.48 2.78 -16.32
C HIS A 105 17.59 1.75 -15.61
N LYS A 106 18.06 1.15 -14.53
CA LYS A 106 17.27 0.36 -13.60
C LYS A 106 16.99 1.19 -12.37
N THR A 107 15.72 1.41 -12.11
CA THR A 107 15.28 2.12 -10.91
C THR A 107 15.27 1.17 -9.71
N ILE A 108 15.80 1.63 -8.59
CA ILE A 108 15.74 0.93 -7.31
C ILE A 108 14.49 1.43 -6.59
N GLY A 109 13.75 0.51 -5.98
CA GLY A 109 12.55 0.82 -5.21
C GLY A 109 11.68 -0.38 -4.98
N LYS A 110 10.72 -0.24 -4.07
CA LYS A 110 9.71 -1.26 -3.80
C LYS A 110 8.51 -1.03 -4.71
N GLY A 111 7.94 -2.12 -5.25
CA GLY A 111 6.70 -2.06 -6.00
C GLY A 111 5.51 -1.69 -5.13
N SER A 112 4.47 -1.13 -5.74
CA SER A 112 3.22 -0.82 -5.04
C SER A 112 2.35 -2.03 -4.79
N ASP A 113 2.52 -3.04 -5.60
CA ASP A 113 1.64 -4.20 -5.64
C ASP A 113 2.17 -5.35 -4.74
N LEU A 114 3.13 -5.09 -3.87
CA LEU A 114 3.71 -6.08 -2.95
C LEU A 114 4.15 -7.39 -3.62
N ARG A 115 4.68 -7.32 -4.83
CA ARG A 115 5.02 -8.52 -5.62
C ARG A 115 6.24 -9.24 -5.04
N PRO A 116 6.25 -10.58 -5.01
CA PRO A 116 7.44 -11.35 -4.59
C PRO A 116 8.66 -11.13 -5.48
N THR A 117 8.43 -10.68 -6.72
CA THR A 117 9.48 -10.37 -7.70
C THR A 117 10.14 -9.02 -7.51
N ASP A 118 9.63 -8.19 -6.60
CA ASP A 118 10.30 -6.95 -6.24
C ASP A 118 11.63 -7.29 -5.56
N ASP A 119 12.71 -6.69 -6.05
CA ASP A 119 14.04 -6.91 -5.47
C ASP A 119 14.17 -6.13 -4.16
N LEU A 120 13.67 -6.70 -3.08
CA LEU A 120 13.70 -6.11 -1.75
C LEU A 120 15.13 -5.99 -1.21
N SER A 121 16.10 -6.74 -1.75
CA SER A 121 17.52 -6.58 -1.38
C SER A 121 18.04 -5.20 -1.79
N ARG A 122 17.49 -4.64 -2.85
CA ARG A 122 17.75 -3.27 -3.28
C ARG A 122 16.86 -2.24 -2.57
N GLY A 123 15.76 -2.68 -1.97
CA GLY A 123 14.84 -1.81 -1.25
C GLY A 123 15.43 -1.22 0.03
N SER A 124 16.54 -1.76 0.54
CA SER A 124 17.27 -1.15 1.65
C SER A 124 17.92 0.19 1.28
N GLU A 125 18.14 0.45 0.00
CA GLU A 125 18.69 1.71 -0.49
C GLU A 125 17.60 2.81 -0.54
N VAL A 126 16.32 2.44 -0.68
CA VAL A 126 15.18 3.35 -0.57
C VAL A 126 14.62 3.25 0.84
N SER A 127 15.30 3.87 1.78
CA SER A 127 14.92 3.88 3.18
C SER A 127 15.04 5.28 3.77
N CYS A 128 14.13 5.62 4.67
CA CYS A 128 14.17 6.90 5.39
C CYS A 128 15.53 7.12 6.07
N VAL A 129 16.10 6.07 6.65
CA VAL A 129 17.38 6.15 7.39
C VAL A 129 18.61 6.34 6.49
N THR A 130 18.48 6.22 5.19
CA THR A 130 19.56 6.57 4.26
C THR A 130 19.94 8.05 4.39
N CYS A 131 18.95 8.92 4.55
CA CYS A 131 19.14 10.36 4.80
C CYS A 131 18.97 10.72 6.27
N HIS A 132 18.01 10.13 6.97
CA HIS A 132 17.72 10.36 8.39
C HIS A 132 18.49 9.36 9.27
N GLN A 133 19.80 9.44 9.21
CA GLN A 133 20.69 8.49 9.89
C GLN A 133 20.46 8.49 11.41
N GLY A 134 20.38 7.28 11.98
CA GLY A 134 20.24 7.07 13.41
C GLY A 134 18.82 7.26 13.97
N MET A 135 17.83 7.62 13.12
CA MET A 135 16.43 7.76 13.58
C MET A 135 15.80 6.43 13.97
N ASP A 136 16.33 5.32 13.46
CA ASP A 136 15.94 3.94 13.79
C ASP A 136 16.71 3.33 14.97
N SER A 137 17.64 4.08 15.57
CA SER A 137 18.51 3.59 16.64
C SER A 137 17.85 3.44 18.03
N GLY A 138 16.58 3.86 18.16
CA GLY A 138 15.90 3.94 19.45
C GLY A 138 16.32 5.15 20.32
N SER A 139 16.98 6.13 19.72
CA SER A 139 17.38 7.40 20.35
C SER A 139 17.33 8.62 19.41
N GLY A 140 16.92 8.43 18.16
CA GLY A 140 16.92 9.46 17.14
C GLY A 140 15.93 10.60 17.39
N HIS A 141 14.80 10.30 18.05
CA HIS A 141 13.77 11.30 18.42
C HIS A 141 14.01 11.97 19.77
N ALA A 142 15.14 11.72 20.42
CA ALA A 142 15.43 12.21 21.76
C ALA A 142 15.42 13.76 21.91
N SER A 143 15.57 14.50 20.80
CA SER A 143 15.52 15.96 20.78
C SER A 143 14.10 16.53 20.97
N VAL A 144 13.07 15.73 20.86
CA VAL A 144 11.66 16.15 20.95
C VAL A 144 11.13 16.20 22.40
N GLY A 145 12.00 16.09 23.40
CA GLY A 145 11.71 16.24 24.82
C GLY A 145 11.08 15.01 25.48
N ARG A 146 11.49 14.73 26.71
CA ARG A 146 11.15 13.54 27.51
C ARG A 146 11.36 12.23 26.75
N LYS A 147 12.25 11.36 27.22
CA LYS A 147 12.59 10.03 26.71
C LYS A 147 11.58 9.57 25.69
N SER A 148 11.91 9.77 24.42
CA SER A 148 10.91 9.89 23.39
C SER A 148 10.18 8.56 23.22
N GLU A 149 8.88 8.57 23.46
CA GLU A 149 8.04 7.40 23.20
C GLU A 149 8.17 6.92 21.73
N PRO A 150 8.34 7.81 20.72
CA PRO A 150 8.64 7.39 19.36
C PRO A 150 9.84 6.45 19.25
N ASP A 151 10.92 6.68 20.00
CA ASP A 151 12.11 5.81 19.96
C ASP A 151 11.86 4.35 20.37
N ARG A 152 10.75 4.08 21.01
CA ARG A 152 10.34 2.72 21.36
C ARG A 152 9.63 2.01 20.23
N HIS A 153 9.02 2.78 19.35
CA HIS A 153 8.24 2.27 18.23
C HIS A 153 9.08 1.92 17.02
N VAL A 154 10.24 2.57 16.83
CA VAL A 154 11.07 2.42 15.61
C VAL A 154 11.49 0.98 15.28
N PHE A 155 11.44 0.08 16.25
CA PHE A 155 11.75 -1.34 16.03
C PHE A 155 10.55 -2.18 15.63
N ARG A 156 9.33 -1.63 15.67
CA ARG A 156 8.08 -2.35 15.44
C ARG A 156 7.07 -1.61 14.59
N VAL A 157 7.29 -0.32 14.39
CA VAL A 157 6.39 0.56 13.64
C VAL A 157 7.21 1.26 12.57
N ALA A 158 6.81 1.10 11.33
CA ALA A 158 7.46 1.75 10.21
C ALA A 158 7.34 3.28 10.33
N CYS A 159 8.35 4.01 9.86
CA CYS A 159 8.37 5.48 9.93
C CYS A 159 7.11 6.09 9.30
N GLN A 160 6.66 5.53 8.18
CA GLN A 160 5.49 5.98 7.44
C GLN A 160 4.20 5.91 8.27
N SER A 161 4.08 4.93 9.20
CA SER A 161 2.89 4.80 10.04
C SER A 161 2.63 6.00 10.94
N CYS A 162 3.69 6.73 11.32
CA CYS A 162 3.57 7.98 12.06
C CYS A 162 3.65 9.20 11.14
N HIS A 163 4.54 9.17 10.16
CA HIS A 163 4.83 10.34 9.32
C HIS A 163 3.90 10.51 8.12
N ILE A 164 3.04 9.52 7.84
CA ILE A 164 1.95 9.61 6.85
C ILE A 164 0.64 9.21 7.53
N PRO A 165 0.12 10.06 8.45
CA PRO A 165 -1.09 9.74 9.21
C PRO A 165 -2.34 9.66 8.34
N THR A 166 -2.32 10.32 7.19
CA THR A 166 -3.36 10.28 6.16
C THR A 166 -2.71 10.26 4.79
N PHE A 167 -3.33 9.59 3.85
CA PHE A 167 -2.91 9.54 2.45
C PHE A 167 -4.04 9.95 1.51
N ALA A 168 -3.83 9.86 0.20
CA ALA A 168 -4.80 10.27 -0.81
C ALA A 168 -5.21 11.74 -0.66
N LYS A 169 -4.22 12.62 -0.53
CA LYS A 169 -4.45 14.08 -0.53
C LYS A 169 -5.06 14.54 -1.86
N ALA A 170 -4.75 13.85 -2.97
CA ALA A 170 -5.61 13.76 -4.15
C ALA A 170 -6.43 12.46 -4.04
N ALA A 171 -7.71 12.51 -4.41
CA ALA A 171 -8.62 11.36 -4.23
C ALA A 171 -8.13 10.11 -4.96
N THR A 172 -8.19 8.98 -4.28
CA THR A 172 -7.79 7.67 -4.82
C THR A 172 -8.95 6.71 -4.92
N GLU A 173 -8.83 5.73 -5.79
CA GLU A 173 -9.81 4.64 -5.91
C GLU A 173 -9.81 3.77 -4.66
N VAL A 174 -10.99 3.55 -4.10
CA VAL A 174 -11.23 2.63 -2.98
C VAL A 174 -12.06 1.42 -3.40
N HIS A 175 -12.88 1.57 -4.43
CA HIS A 175 -13.64 0.48 -5.03
C HIS A 175 -13.75 0.67 -6.54
N ARG A 176 -13.75 -0.43 -7.30
CA ARG A 176 -13.98 -0.44 -8.74
C ARG A 176 -15.00 -1.50 -9.11
N ASP A 177 -16.06 -1.08 -9.79
CA ASP A 177 -17.04 -1.98 -10.38
C ASP A 177 -16.92 -1.95 -11.92
N TRP A 178 -16.52 -3.07 -12.48
CA TRP A 178 -16.38 -3.22 -13.93
C TRP A 178 -17.72 -3.41 -14.66
N ARG A 179 -18.78 -3.80 -13.93
CA ARG A 179 -20.13 -4.01 -14.50
C ARG A 179 -20.83 -2.72 -14.89
N THR A 180 -20.40 -1.63 -14.33
CA THR A 180 -21.04 -0.34 -14.48
C THR A 180 -20.05 0.68 -15.03
N HIS A 181 -20.47 1.45 -16.02
CA HIS A 181 -19.68 2.59 -16.49
C HIS A 181 -19.67 3.75 -15.49
N HIS A 182 -18.73 4.67 -15.66
CA HIS A 182 -18.57 5.81 -14.77
C HIS A 182 -19.80 6.74 -14.71
N ASP A 183 -20.67 6.71 -15.71
CA ASP A 183 -21.93 7.46 -15.77
C ASP A 183 -23.12 6.70 -15.17
N GLY A 184 -22.90 5.50 -14.65
CA GLY A 184 -23.92 4.64 -14.03
C GLY A 184 -24.68 3.75 -15.00
N THR A 185 -24.32 3.73 -16.29
CA THR A 185 -24.92 2.80 -17.25
C THR A 185 -24.32 1.40 -17.14
N ASP A 186 -25.12 0.38 -17.47
CA ASP A 186 -24.69 -1.01 -17.48
C ASP A 186 -23.68 -1.24 -18.62
N ALA A 187 -22.51 -1.75 -18.28
CA ALA A 187 -21.42 -1.98 -19.21
C ALA A 187 -21.65 -3.17 -20.17
N SER A 188 -22.61 -4.04 -19.87
CA SER A 188 -22.97 -5.18 -20.75
C SER A 188 -23.96 -4.83 -21.87
N ASN A 189 -24.50 -3.61 -21.87
CA ASN A 189 -25.51 -3.19 -22.85
C ASN A 189 -25.00 -2.09 -23.80
N CYS A 190 -23.71 -2.11 -24.08
CA CYS A 190 -23.13 -1.18 -25.02
C CYS A 190 -23.47 -1.53 -26.47
N ASP A 191 -24.18 -0.65 -27.15
CA ASP A 191 -24.23 -0.67 -28.60
C ASP A 191 -23.04 0.11 -29.19
N ASP A 192 -22.59 -0.27 -30.40
CA ASP A 192 -21.29 0.07 -30.99
C ASP A 192 -20.92 1.57 -31.11
N THR A 193 -21.68 2.50 -30.57
CA THR A 193 -21.53 3.90 -30.92
C THR A 193 -21.26 4.87 -29.78
N ALA A 194 -21.35 4.49 -28.52
CA ALA A 194 -21.34 5.48 -27.43
C ALA A 194 -20.94 4.97 -26.03
N CYS A 195 -20.24 3.87 -25.89
CA CYS A 195 -19.85 3.41 -24.56
C CYS A 195 -18.76 4.27 -23.94
N PRO A 196 -18.96 4.74 -22.70
CA PRO A 196 -18.02 5.66 -22.05
C PRO A 196 -16.64 5.06 -21.76
N GLY A 197 -16.47 3.72 -21.86
CA GLY A 197 -15.16 3.06 -21.75
C GLY A 197 -14.40 3.25 -20.43
N HIS A 198 -15.07 3.59 -19.35
CA HIS A 198 -14.48 3.72 -18.02
C HIS A 198 -15.37 3.04 -16.97
N PRO A 199 -14.81 2.15 -16.12
CA PRO A 199 -15.58 1.52 -15.06
C PRO A 199 -16.00 2.52 -14.00
N HIS A 200 -17.08 2.23 -13.32
CA HIS A 200 -17.46 2.98 -12.13
C HIS A 200 -16.34 2.83 -11.07
N THR A 201 -15.94 3.96 -10.52
CA THR A 201 -14.85 4.02 -9.57
C THR A 201 -15.24 4.94 -8.41
N GLU A 202 -15.35 4.37 -7.23
CA GLU A 202 -15.50 5.15 -6.02
C GLU A 202 -14.13 5.71 -5.62
N LYS A 203 -14.06 7.02 -5.38
CA LYS A 203 -12.83 7.72 -5.00
C LYS A 203 -13.03 8.49 -3.72
N LEU A 204 -12.09 8.34 -2.80
CA LEU A 204 -12.06 9.06 -1.53
C LEU A 204 -10.70 9.73 -1.33
N ALA A 205 -10.69 10.79 -0.54
CA ALA A 205 -9.51 11.57 -0.22
C ALA A 205 -9.28 11.64 1.29
N ASN A 206 -8.05 11.95 1.69
CA ASN A 206 -7.64 12.12 3.09
C ASN A 206 -7.97 10.88 3.96
N LEU A 207 -7.62 9.72 3.44
CA LEU A 207 -7.87 8.43 4.09
C LEU A 207 -6.82 8.14 5.16
N VAL A 208 -7.25 7.49 6.23
CA VAL A 208 -6.35 6.87 7.20
C VAL A 208 -5.88 5.54 6.60
N PRO A 209 -4.56 5.25 6.58
CA PRO A 209 -4.06 3.98 6.08
C PRO A 209 -4.51 2.78 6.91
N GLU A 210 -4.68 1.63 6.27
CA GLU A 210 -4.73 0.35 6.97
C GLU A 210 -3.34 0.01 7.50
N LEU A 211 -3.26 -0.40 8.76
CA LEU A 211 -1.99 -0.80 9.37
C LEU A 211 -1.93 -2.32 9.55
N LEU A 212 -0.93 -2.95 8.94
CA LEU A 212 -0.68 -4.38 9.08
C LEU A 212 0.80 -4.62 9.42
N PHE A 213 1.09 -5.73 10.12
CA PHE A 213 2.47 -6.17 10.25
C PHE A 213 2.96 -6.72 8.92
N TRP A 214 4.12 -6.23 8.47
CA TRP A 214 4.72 -6.63 7.21
C TRP A 214 6.20 -6.94 7.37
N ASP A 215 6.59 -8.12 6.94
CA ASP A 215 7.96 -8.62 7.02
C ASP A 215 8.79 -8.40 5.73
N GLY A 216 8.19 -7.72 4.75
CA GLY A 216 8.81 -7.47 3.44
C GLY A 216 8.38 -8.48 2.38
N THR A 217 7.57 -9.47 2.73
CA THR A 217 7.01 -10.44 1.79
C THR A 217 5.51 -10.23 1.57
N SER A 218 4.97 -10.86 0.55
CA SER A 218 3.55 -10.76 0.21
C SER A 218 3.04 -12.02 -0.43
N ASP A 219 1.77 -12.27 -0.23
CA ASP A 219 1.00 -13.25 -0.99
C ASP A 219 0.31 -12.54 -2.16
N ASN A 220 0.48 -13.05 -3.36
CA ASN A 220 -0.06 -12.44 -4.56
C ASN A 220 -0.70 -13.48 -5.46
N TYR A 221 -1.91 -13.19 -5.89
CA TYR A 221 -2.56 -13.94 -6.95
C TYR A 221 -1.79 -13.77 -8.27
N LEU A 222 -1.42 -14.86 -8.89
CA LEU A 222 -0.81 -14.87 -10.22
C LEU A 222 -1.83 -15.32 -11.27
N LEU A 223 -1.72 -14.79 -12.46
CA LEU A 223 -2.59 -15.17 -13.56
C LEU A 223 -2.52 -16.69 -13.81
N GLY A 224 -3.66 -17.34 -13.70
CA GLY A 224 -3.79 -18.79 -13.82
C GLY A 224 -3.89 -19.54 -12.50
N ASP A 225 -3.66 -18.88 -11.37
CA ASP A 225 -3.95 -19.46 -10.06
C ASP A 225 -5.46 -19.57 -9.82
N ALA A 226 -5.87 -20.52 -8.98
CA ALA A 226 -7.22 -20.51 -8.42
C ALA A 226 -7.30 -19.47 -7.30
N ALA A 227 -8.27 -18.57 -7.39
CA ALA A 227 -8.54 -17.61 -6.33
C ALA A 227 -9.28 -18.29 -5.17
N GLU A 228 -8.88 -18.01 -3.95
CA GLU A 228 -9.50 -18.53 -2.75
C GLU A 228 -10.14 -17.37 -1.97
N MET A 229 -11.41 -17.56 -1.58
CA MET A 229 -12.12 -16.58 -0.78
C MET A 229 -11.62 -16.63 0.67
N ASP A 230 -11.28 -15.48 1.20
CA ASP A 230 -11.05 -15.34 2.63
C ASP A 230 -12.40 -15.34 3.37
N PRO A 231 -12.67 -16.35 4.20
CA PRO A 231 -13.96 -16.46 4.88
C PRO A 231 -14.20 -15.33 5.91
N ALA A 232 -13.15 -14.66 6.35
CA ALA A 232 -13.26 -13.56 7.32
C ALA A 232 -13.72 -12.25 6.67
N THR A 233 -13.29 -11.99 5.44
CA THR A 233 -13.64 -10.77 4.70
C THR A 233 -14.72 -10.99 3.65
N GLY A 234 -14.89 -12.25 3.19
CA GLY A 234 -15.76 -12.58 2.06
C GLY A 234 -15.22 -12.11 0.70
N THR A 235 -13.95 -11.70 0.65
CA THR A 235 -13.27 -11.21 -0.56
C THR A 235 -12.24 -12.21 -1.06
N TYR A 236 -11.82 -12.06 -2.31
CA TYR A 236 -10.76 -12.84 -2.93
C TYR A 236 -9.46 -12.01 -2.97
N PRO A 237 -8.47 -12.34 -2.14
CA PRO A 237 -7.22 -11.57 -2.08
C PRO A 237 -6.45 -11.63 -3.39
N THR A 238 -5.94 -10.48 -3.86
CA THR A 238 -5.06 -10.39 -5.01
C THR A 238 -3.65 -9.96 -4.66
N SER A 239 -3.46 -9.24 -3.56
CA SER A 239 -2.15 -8.91 -3.01
C SER A 239 -2.30 -8.58 -1.53
N ARG A 240 -1.67 -9.37 -0.66
CA ARG A 240 -1.68 -9.15 0.79
C ARG A 240 -0.28 -9.14 1.37
N PRO A 241 0.06 -8.19 2.25
CA PRO A 241 1.30 -8.21 3.00
C PRO A 241 1.32 -9.43 3.93
N GLN A 242 2.50 -10.06 4.05
CA GLN A 242 2.76 -11.13 5.00
C GLN A 242 3.55 -10.59 6.18
N GLY A 243 3.45 -11.25 7.32
CA GLY A 243 4.14 -10.90 8.55
C GLY A 243 3.19 -10.85 9.73
N ASP A 244 3.77 -10.89 10.90
CA ASP A 244 3.08 -10.80 12.18
C ASP A 244 3.84 -9.88 13.15
N ILE A 245 3.39 -9.80 14.40
CA ILE A 245 4.03 -8.97 15.43
C ILE A 245 5.48 -9.38 15.72
N HIS A 246 5.90 -10.59 15.39
CA HIS A 246 7.27 -11.09 15.66
C HIS A 246 8.21 -10.82 14.48
N THR A 247 7.70 -10.95 13.27
CA THR A 247 8.48 -10.94 12.05
C THR A 247 8.44 -9.59 11.31
N GLY A 248 7.34 -8.84 11.47
CA GLY A 248 7.07 -7.63 10.71
C GLY A 248 7.12 -6.34 11.52
N MET A 249 7.06 -5.24 10.79
CA MET A 249 6.80 -3.91 11.32
C MET A 249 5.38 -3.47 10.96
N LEU A 250 4.70 -2.79 11.87
CA LEU A 250 3.40 -2.19 11.60
C LEU A 250 3.56 -1.12 10.50
N THR A 251 3.02 -1.39 9.33
CA THR A 251 3.28 -0.64 8.09
C THR A 251 1.97 -0.16 7.48
N PRO A 252 1.90 1.06 6.94
CA PRO A 252 0.67 1.60 6.37
C PRO A 252 0.45 1.10 4.94
N PHE A 253 -0.80 0.77 4.64
CA PHE A 253 -1.26 0.33 3.34
C PHE A 253 -2.53 1.05 2.90
N LYS A 254 -2.66 1.24 1.61
CA LYS A 254 -3.94 1.48 0.97
C LYS A 254 -4.64 0.13 0.82
N TYR A 255 -5.88 0.04 1.26
CA TYR A 255 -6.78 -1.06 0.99
C TYR A 255 -7.78 -0.65 -0.08
N LYS A 256 -8.04 -1.52 -1.03
CA LYS A 256 -9.08 -1.31 -2.03
C LYS A 256 -9.74 -2.61 -2.44
N THR A 257 -10.96 -2.52 -2.94
CA THR A 257 -11.72 -3.63 -3.49
C THR A 257 -12.05 -3.41 -4.97
N ALA A 258 -12.36 -4.51 -5.65
CA ALA A 258 -12.90 -4.44 -7.00
C ALA A 258 -13.84 -5.62 -7.26
N ASP A 259 -14.91 -5.39 -8.01
CA ASP A 259 -15.73 -6.47 -8.54
C ASP A 259 -15.14 -6.93 -9.87
N GLN A 260 -14.79 -8.23 -9.94
CA GLN A 260 -14.12 -8.86 -11.08
C GLN A 260 -14.81 -10.16 -11.46
N PRO A 261 -14.80 -10.54 -12.74
CA PRO A 261 -15.33 -11.83 -13.17
C PRO A 261 -14.33 -12.97 -12.85
N MET A 262 -14.86 -14.09 -12.39
CA MET A 262 -14.13 -15.32 -12.05
C MET A 262 -14.76 -16.52 -12.74
N ILE A 263 -13.95 -17.37 -13.37
CA ILE A 263 -14.42 -18.61 -14.01
C ILE A 263 -14.94 -19.56 -12.93
N THR A 264 -16.20 -20.01 -13.04
CA THR A 264 -16.84 -20.86 -12.04
C THR A 264 -16.26 -22.28 -11.96
N GLY A 265 -15.63 -22.75 -13.04
CA GLY A 265 -15.12 -24.13 -13.13
C GLY A 265 -13.80 -24.37 -12.39
N ASN A 266 -12.98 -23.35 -12.21
CA ASN A 266 -11.63 -23.45 -11.66
C ASN A 266 -11.21 -22.27 -10.79
N ASN A 267 -12.12 -21.35 -10.51
CA ASN A 267 -11.92 -20.16 -9.68
C ASN A 267 -10.79 -19.22 -10.17
N GLN A 268 -10.50 -19.20 -11.46
CA GLN A 268 -9.52 -18.26 -11.99
C GLN A 268 -10.17 -16.91 -12.25
N LEU A 269 -9.55 -15.85 -11.75
CA LEU A 269 -9.98 -14.48 -12.08
C LEU A 269 -9.72 -14.20 -13.56
N ILE A 270 -10.72 -13.67 -14.25
CA ILE A 270 -10.58 -13.32 -15.66
C ILE A 270 -9.82 -12.01 -15.79
N ALA A 271 -8.71 -12.05 -16.51
CA ALA A 271 -7.95 -10.86 -16.85
C ALA A 271 -8.66 -10.11 -17.99
N LEU A 272 -9.57 -9.20 -17.61
CA LEU A 272 -10.29 -8.37 -18.57
C LEU A 272 -9.34 -7.75 -19.60
N ASP A 273 -9.69 -7.79 -20.87
CA ASP A 273 -9.00 -6.98 -21.87
C ASP A 273 -9.35 -5.49 -21.65
N THR A 274 -8.56 -4.87 -20.81
CA THR A 274 -8.76 -3.45 -20.46
C THR A 274 -8.55 -2.51 -21.65
N PHE A 275 -7.87 -2.96 -22.71
CA PHE A 275 -7.77 -2.16 -23.92
C PHE A 275 -9.08 -2.16 -24.68
N GLU A 276 -9.72 -3.32 -24.87
CA GLU A 276 -11.03 -3.44 -25.48
C GLU A 276 -12.07 -2.60 -24.70
N TYR A 277 -12.04 -2.67 -23.38
CA TYR A 277 -12.95 -1.91 -22.51
C TYR A 277 -12.72 -0.39 -22.54
N LEU A 278 -11.45 0.05 -22.40
CA LEU A 278 -11.13 1.48 -22.21
C LEU A 278 -10.93 2.23 -23.55
N LYS A 279 -10.62 1.56 -24.62
CA LYS A 279 -10.19 2.17 -25.89
C LYS A 279 -10.80 1.50 -27.14
N GLY A 280 -11.36 0.31 -26.98
CA GLY A 280 -12.08 -0.41 -28.02
C GLY A 280 -13.56 -0.07 -27.99
N SER A 281 -14.42 -1.09 -27.96
CA SER A 281 -15.87 -0.93 -27.98
C SER A 281 -16.44 -0.35 -26.68
N GLY A 282 -15.77 -0.50 -25.56
CA GLY A 282 -16.31 -0.21 -24.23
C GLY A 282 -17.24 -1.30 -23.70
N ASP A 283 -17.44 -2.35 -24.46
CA ASP A 283 -18.35 -3.46 -24.14
C ASP A 283 -17.69 -4.44 -23.16
N LEU A 284 -18.34 -4.68 -22.07
CA LEU A 284 -17.83 -5.55 -21.00
C LEU A 284 -17.75 -7.02 -21.43
N GLU A 285 -18.78 -7.53 -22.12
CA GLU A 285 -18.81 -8.93 -22.55
C GLU A 285 -17.69 -9.21 -23.56
N ARG A 286 -17.45 -8.30 -24.50
CA ARG A 286 -16.30 -8.39 -25.42
C ARG A 286 -14.97 -8.36 -24.70
N SER A 287 -14.87 -7.54 -23.66
CA SER A 287 -13.65 -7.43 -22.84
C SER A 287 -13.40 -8.69 -22.03
N ILE A 288 -14.44 -9.35 -21.52
CA ILE A 288 -14.37 -10.64 -20.84
C ILE A 288 -13.95 -11.74 -21.84
N GLU A 289 -14.63 -11.84 -22.98
CA GLU A 289 -14.32 -12.82 -24.01
C GLU A 289 -12.89 -12.68 -24.55
N SER A 290 -12.46 -11.45 -24.82
CA SER A 290 -11.09 -11.16 -25.24
C SER A 290 -10.08 -11.53 -24.15
N GLY A 291 -10.42 -11.26 -22.90
CA GLY A 291 -9.63 -11.65 -21.73
C GLY A 291 -9.48 -13.16 -21.60
N LEU A 292 -10.57 -13.92 -21.75
CA LEU A 292 -10.56 -15.39 -21.76
C LEU A 292 -9.65 -15.93 -22.87
N VAL A 293 -9.76 -15.41 -24.09
CA VAL A 293 -8.89 -15.79 -25.20
C VAL A 293 -7.42 -15.50 -24.90
N ASN A 294 -7.11 -14.33 -24.32
CA ASN A 294 -5.76 -13.96 -23.92
C ASN A 294 -5.20 -14.87 -22.82
N MET A 295 -6.06 -15.45 -21.98
CA MET A 295 -5.71 -16.47 -20.98
C MET A 295 -5.58 -17.89 -21.58
N GLY A 296 -5.86 -18.09 -22.86
CA GLY A 296 -5.75 -19.37 -23.55
C GLY A 296 -7.03 -20.22 -23.59
N TYR A 297 -8.17 -19.65 -23.20
CA TYR A 297 -9.48 -20.27 -23.32
C TYR A 297 -10.06 -20.08 -24.74
N SER A 298 -11.10 -20.85 -25.06
CA SER A 298 -11.80 -20.71 -26.36
C SER A 298 -12.83 -19.58 -26.36
N GLY A 299 -13.12 -19.00 -25.22
CA GLY A 299 -14.24 -18.08 -24.99
C GLY A 299 -15.51 -18.80 -24.54
N GLY A 300 -16.49 -18.07 -24.03
CA GLY A 300 -17.76 -18.60 -23.55
C GLY A 300 -17.67 -19.39 -22.24
N GLU A 301 -16.59 -19.27 -21.49
CA GLU A 301 -16.46 -19.89 -20.17
C GLU A 301 -17.48 -19.29 -19.18
N PRO A 302 -18.23 -20.12 -18.43
CA PRO A 302 -19.15 -19.60 -17.43
C PRO A 302 -18.38 -18.92 -16.30
N TYR A 303 -18.84 -17.74 -15.91
CA TYR A 303 -18.21 -16.95 -14.85
C TYR A 303 -19.24 -16.39 -13.87
N GLU A 304 -18.75 -15.97 -12.73
CA GLU A 304 -19.49 -15.22 -11.71
C GLU A 304 -18.72 -13.99 -11.30
N TRP A 305 -19.42 -13.01 -10.74
CA TRP A 305 -18.79 -11.81 -10.18
C TRP A 305 -18.40 -12.02 -8.74
N VAL A 306 -17.16 -11.69 -8.42
CA VAL A 306 -16.60 -11.77 -7.08
C VAL A 306 -15.95 -10.45 -6.69
N THR A 307 -15.98 -10.16 -5.40
CA THR A 307 -15.26 -9.00 -4.88
C THR A 307 -13.85 -9.41 -4.50
N THR A 308 -12.87 -8.79 -5.14
CA THR A 308 -11.45 -8.96 -4.83
C THR A 308 -10.94 -7.84 -3.92
N ASP A 309 -9.86 -8.07 -3.21
CA ASP A 309 -9.16 -7.04 -2.46
C ASP A 309 -7.66 -6.97 -2.78
N THR A 310 -7.09 -5.81 -2.51
CA THR A 310 -5.68 -5.52 -2.78
C THR A 310 -5.13 -4.53 -1.77
N TYR A 311 -3.95 -4.82 -1.24
CA TYR A 311 -3.16 -3.87 -0.45
C TYR A 311 -2.04 -3.26 -1.28
N GLN A 312 -1.80 -1.98 -1.09
CA GLN A 312 -0.70 -1.24 -1.74
C GLN A 312 0.05 -0.41 -0.71
N MET A 313 1.37 -0.41 -0.78
CA MET A 313 2.20 0.34 0.16
C MET A 313 1.99 1.84 0.05
N ILE A 314 2.02 2.52 1.18
CA ILE A 314 2.02 3.98 1.31
C ILE A 314 3.41 4.44 1.73
N ASN A 315 4.07 5.24 0.87
CA ASN A 315 5.45 5.69 1.10
C ASN A 315 5.66 7.19 0.81
N HIS A 316 4.71 7.86 0.18
CA HIS A 316 4.78 9.27 -0.19
C HIS A 316 3.66 10.07 0.49
N GLY A 317 3.79 11.39 0.48
CA GLY A 317 2.87 12.27 1.18
C GLY A 317 3.26 12.47 2.64
N VAL A 318 4.56 12.46 2.94
CA VAL A 318 5.10 12.63 4.30
C VAL A 318 4.74 14.01 4.85
N ASN A 319 4.13 14.05 6.03
CA ASN A 319 3.74 15.28 6.71
C ASN A 319 4.93 15.95 7.42
N PRO A 320 4.84 17.27 7.69
CA PRO A 320 5.75 17.96 8.62
C PRO A 320 5.86 17.26 9.97
N ALA A 321 7.04 17.29 10.59
CA ALA A 321 7.31 16.57 11.84
C ALA A 321 6.41 16.97 13.03
N ASN A 322 5.76 18.11 12.97
CA ASN A 322 4.77 18.55 13.96
C ASN A 322 3.33 18.10 13.64
N GLU A 323 3.13 17.37 12.55
CA GLU A 323 1.84 16.86 12.07
C GLU A 323 1.85 15.34 11.86
N VAL A 324 2.71 14.68 12.59
CA VAL A 324 2.74 13.20 12.62
C VAL A 324 1.51 12.64 13.35
N ALA A 325 1.25 11.36 13.18
CA ALA A 325 0.19 10.68 13.89
C ALA A 325 0.28 10.91 15.41
N GLU A 326 -0.80 11.37 16.00
CA GLU A 326 -0.89 11.50 17.45
C GLU A 326 -0.98 10.13 18.12
N CYS A 327 -0.48 10.03 19.35
CA CYS A 327 -0.54 8.78 20.12
C CYS A 327 -1.98 8.24 20.22
N THR A 328 -2.96 9.15 20.29
CA THR A 328 -4.39 8.82 20.40
C THR A 328 -4.99 8.23 19.14
N GLN A 329 -4.35 8.38 17.98
CA GLN A 329 -4.81 7.73 16.76
C GLN A 329 -4.62 6.20 16.82
N CYS A 330 -3.58 5.75 17.52
CA CYS A 330 -3.33 4.32 17.74
C CYS A 330 -3.72 3.90 19.16
N HIS A 331 -3.48 4.76 20.15
CA HIS A 331 -3.77 4.50 21.56
C HIS A 331 -4.82 5.49 22.05
N GLN A 332 -5.97 5.04 22.44
CA GLN A 332 -6.85 5.92 23.21
C GLN A 332 -6.32 6.10 24.63
N GLY A 333 -6.48 7.28 25.20
CA GLY A 333 -5.81 7.74 26.42
C GLY A 333 -6.05 6.98 27.72
N ASN A 334 -6.95 6.01 27.73
CA ASN A 334 -7.00 4.90 28.65
C ASN A 334 -7.00 3.64 27.80
N LEU A 335 -6.05 2.77 27.98
CA LEU A 335 -6.02 1.40 27.44
C LEU A 335 -7.22 0.59 27.97
N ASP A 336 -8.40 1.14 27.82
CA ASP A 336 -9.65 0.46 28.14
C ASP A 336 -10.04 -0.31 26.89
N VAL A 337 -10.06 -1.62 27.02
CA VAL A 337 -10.30 -2.64 25.99
C VAL A 337 -11.62 -2.53 25.24
N ASN A 338 -12.34 -1.44 25.35
CA ASN A 338 -13.64 -1.21 24.71
C ASN A 338 -13.69 0.08 23.88
N SER A 339 -12.57 0.61 23.45
CA SER A 339 -12.54 1.86 22.67
C SER A 339 -12.16 1.58 21.23
N ASP A 340 -12.81 2.25 20.30
CA ASP A 340 -12.61 2.18 18.85
C ASP A 340 -11.25 2.79 18.43
N SER A 341 -10.14 2.31 19.00
CA SER A 341 -8.80 2.70 18.59
C SER A 341 -8.31 1.82 17.45
N LEU A 342 -7.40 2.33 16.66
CA LEU A 342 -6.77 1.57 15.57
C LEU A 342 -6.13 0.26 16.08
N LEU A 343 -5.59 0.24 17.31
CA LEU A 343 -5.06 -0.96 17.92
C LEU A 343 -6.16 -1.95 18.33
N ASP A 344 -7.35 -1.46 18.70
CA ASP A 344 -8.50 -2.33 18.97
C ASP A 344 -9.01 -3.00 17.69
N GLU A 345 -9.00 -2.28 16.56
CA GLU A 345 -9.31 -2.86 15.26
C GLU A 345 -8.33 -3.96 14.85
N LEU A 346 -7.07 -3.86 15.29
CA LEU A 346 -6.06 -4.91 15.13
C LEU A 346 -6.18 -6.01 16.20
N GLY A 347 -7.16 -5.94 17.09
CA GLY A 347 -7.33 -6.89 18.18
C GLY A 347 -6.27 -6.79 19.26
N TYR A 348 -5.61 -5.65 19.41
CA TYR A 348 -4.58 -5.42 20.41
C TYR A 348 -5.18 -5.31 21.81
N ARG A 349 -4.84 -6.22 22.68
CA ARG A 349 -5.35 -6.27 24.05
C ARG A 349 -4.33 -6.85 25.03
N LEU A 350 -4.58 -6.70 26.32
CA LEU A 350 -3.84 -7.48 27.33
C LEU A 350 -4.25 -8.96 27.25
N LYS A 351 -3.30 -9.85 27.34
CA LYS A 351 -3.53 -11.32 27.32
C LYS A 351 -4.36 -11.85 28.48
N GLY A 352 -4.60 -11.04 29.47
CA GLY A 352 -5.43 -11.38 30.62
C GLY A 352 -5.56 -10.21 31.58
N PRO A 353 -6.23 -10.40 32.72
CA PRO A 353 -6.32 -9.38 33.75
C PRO A 353 -4.93 -8.85 34.11
N LYS A 354 -4.82 -7.54 34.28
CA LYS A 354 -3.55 -6.82 34.54
C LYS A 354 -2.72 -7.49 35.65
N GLU A 355 -3.37 -7.93 36.71
CA GLU A 355 -2.74 -8.59 37.85
C GLU A 355 -2.08 -9.91 37.45
N GLN A 356 -2.72 -10.68 36.60
CA GLN A 356 -2.18 -11.95 36.10
C GLN A 356 -0.99 -11.72 35.16
N VAL A 357 -1.15 -10.77 34.23
CA VAL A 357 -0.07 -10.40 33.28
C VAL A 357 1.17 -9.91 34.04
N CYS A 358 1.01 -9.05 35.03
CA CYS A 358 2.13 -8.53 35.83
C CYS A 358 2.75 -9.59 36.74
N ASN A 359 1.96 -10.52 37.26
CA ASN A 359 2.41 -11.55 38.17
C ASN A 359 3.24 -12.64 37.48
N GLN A 360 3.34 -12.66 36.18
CA GLN A 360 4.31 -13.52 35.48
C GLN A 360 5.76 -13.20 35.87
N CYS A 361 6.05 -11.96 36.24
CA CYS A 361 7.36 -11.50 36.68
C CYS A 361 7.37 -11.04 38.15
N HIS A 362 6.20 -10.84 38.73
CA HIS A 362 6.03 -10.36 40.13
C HIS A 362 5.27 -11.37 40.95
N ASP A 363 5.62 -11.49 42.23
CA ASP A 363 5.03 -12.43 43.20
C ASP A 363 3.68 -11.97 43.80
N GLY A 364 3.04 -10.97 43.22
CA GLY A 364 1.79 -10.39 43.73
C GLY A 364 1.96 -9.46 44.93
N SER A 365 3.16 -9.36 45.52
CA SER A 365 3.42 -8.50 46.71
C SER A 365 3.61 -7.03 46.36
N LYS A 366 3.86 -6.71 45.11
CA LYS A 366 4.14 -5.35 44.66
C LYS A 366 2.90 -4.62 44.17
N LYS A 367 2.75 -3.36 44.57
CA LYS A 367 1.70 -2.49 44.01
C LYS A 367 1.96 -2.24 42.52
N LEU A 368 1.02 -2.65 41.69
CA LEU A 368 1.08 -2.41 40.26
C LEU A 368 0.99 -0.93 39.92
N PRO A 369 1.70 -0.46 38.88
CA PRO A 369 1.57 0.91 38.41
C PRO A 369 0.12 1.21 38.01
N ARG A 370 -0.37 2.44 38.34
CA ARG A 370 -1.76 2.82 38.07
C ARG A 370 -1.96 3.41 36.68
N THR A 371 -0.90 3.92 36.05
CA THR A 371 -0.97 4.52 34.72
C THR A 371 -0.21 3.68 33.70
N TRP A 372 -0.68 3.65 32.47
CA TRP A 372 -0.04 2.93 31.38
C TRP A 372 1.41 3.42 31.14
N GLU A 373 1.66 4.71 31.21
CA GLU A 373 3.01 5.27 31.10
C GLU A 373 3.98 4.68 32.13
N ARG A 374 3.54 4.54 33.38
CA ARG A 374 4.36 3.94 34.43
C ARG A 374 4.57 2.44 34.22
N MET A 375 3.57 1.75 33.65
CA MET A 375 3.71 0.32 33.31
C MET A 375 4.74 0.15 32.20
N HIS A 376 4.59 0.87 31.10
CA HIS A 376 5.50 0.80 29.97
C HIS A 376 6.90 1.28 30.32
N ASN A 377 7.03 2.39 31.05
CA ASN A 377 8.32 2.85 31.58
C ASN A 377 9.01 1.81 32.46
N HIS A 378 8.25 1.01 33.17
CA HIS A 378 8.81 -0.03 34.03
C HIS A 378 9.41 -1.19 33.22
N VAL A 379 8.69 -1.69 32.22
CA VAL A 379 9.14 -2.85 31.42
C VAL A 379 10.14 -2.47 30.32
N THR A 380 10.13 -1.22 29.86
CA THR A 380 11.02 -0.76 28.78
C THR A 380 12.25 -0.01 29.29
N LYS A 381 12.31 0.35 30.57
CA LYS A 381 13.51 0.91 31.21
C LYS A 381 14.51 -0.17 31.53
N GLY A 382 15.57 -0.20 30.76
CA GLY A 382 16.68 -1.12 30.98
C GLY A 382 16.72 -2.24 29.94
N SER A 383 17.79 -2.95 29.94
CA SER A 383 18.13 -4.05 29.03
C SER A 383 17.25 -5.31 29.17
N THR A 384 16.01 -5.17 29.62
CA THR A 384 15.16 -6.36 29.90
C THR A 384 14.63 -7.00 28.63
N GLY A 385 14.67 -6.33 27.47
CA GLY A 385 14.28 -6.94 26.20
C GLY A 385 12.83 -7.47 26.14
N ILE A 386 11.95 -6.98 27.03
CA ILE A 386 10.56 -7.44 27.08
C ILE A 386 9.81 -6.83 25.88
N GLY A 387 9.48 -7.65 24.92
CA GLY A 387 8.66 -7.26 23.78
C GLY A 387 7.19 -7.03 24.15
N CYS A 388 6.47 -6.26 23.35
CA CYS A 388 5.05 -5.98 23.58
C CYS A 388 4.20 -7.24 23.71
N TYR A 389 4.52 -8.27 22.94
CA TYR A 389 3.84 -9.56 22.91
C TYR A 389 3.90 -10.36 24.23
N PHE A 390 4.75 -10.01 25.19
CA PHE A 390 4.72 -10.64 26.51
C PHE A 390 3.46 -10.28 27.30
N CYS A 391 2.94 -9.10 27.08
CA CYS A 391 1.78 -8.60 27.81
C CYS A 391 0.55 -8.44 26.92
N HIS A 392 0.76 -8.19 25.65
CA HIS A 392 -0.26 -7.89 24.69
C HIS A 392 -0.40 -8.97 23.64
N ASP A 393 -1.57 -9.02 23.09
CA ASP A 393 -2.03 -9.99 22.11
C ASP A 393 -2.74 -9.26 20.96
N PHE A 394 -2.76 -9.87 19.80
CA PHE A 394 -3.53 -9.42 18.66
C PHE A 394 -4.43 -10.56 18.25
N GLN A 395 -5.73 -10.35 18.31
CA GLN A 395 -6.72 -11.39 17.99
C GLN A 395 -7.58 -10.99 16.80
N ARG A 396 -6.96 -11.00 15.63
CA ARG A 396 -7.63 -10.79 14.34
C ARG A 396 -7.18 -11.87 13.38
N PRO A 397 -7.80 -13.08 13.44
CA PRO A 397 -7.46 -14.22 12.57
C PRO A 397 -7.50 -13.87 11.09
N GLU A 398 -8.45 -13.03 10.71
CA GLU A 398 -8.61 -12.52 9.34
C GLU A 398 -7.41 -11.69 8.84
N ARG A 399 -6.50 -11.34 9.74
CA ARG A 399 -5.25 -10.62 9.44
C ARG A 399 -4.01 -11.43 9.86
N ASN A 400 -4.14 -12.75 9.98
CA ASN A 400 -3.11 -13.66 10.49
C ASN A 400 -2.60 -13.33 11.91
N LEU A 401 -3.42 -12.64 12.70
CA LEU A 401 -3.10 -12.27 14.07
C LEU A 401 -3.92 -13.15 15.02
N CYS A 402 -3.35 -14.29 15.39
CA CYS A 402 -4.01 -15.30 16.24
C CYS A 402 -3.42 -15.37 17.64
N ASP A 403 -4.29 -15.64 18.64
CA ASP A 403 -3.85 -16.10 19.96
C ASP A 403 -3.31 -17.54 19.84
N PRO A 404 -2.04 -17.80 20.17
CA PRO A 404 -1.49 -19.14 20.14
C PRO A 404 -2.25 -20.15 21.00
N CYS A 405 -3.07 -19.71 21.94
CA CYS A 405 -3.89 -20.56 22.80
C CYS A 405 -5.33 -20.75 22.31
N ASP A 406 -5.74 -20.10 21.25
CA ASP A 406 -7.06 -20.28 20.65
C ASP A 406 -7.01 -21.36 19.57
N ALA A 407 -7.47 -22.55 19.90
CA ALA A 407 -7.53 -23.69 18.98
C ALA A 407 -8.46 -23.44 17.77
N SER A 408 -9.31 -22.40 17.79
CA SER A 408 -10.16 -21.99 16.68
C SER A 408 -9.44 -21.09 15.69
N CYS A 409 -8.27 -20.59 16.04
CA CYS A 409 -7.47 -19.72 15.20
C CYS A 409 -6.58 -20.56 14.28
N SER A 410 -6.82 -20.51 12.98
CA SER A 410 -6.13 -21.33 11.97
C SER A 410 -4.92 -20.64 11.31
N GLY A 411 -4.40 -19.56 11.90
CA GLY A 411 -3.20 -18.89 11.40
C GLY A 411 -1.93 -19.72 11.64
N GLU A 412 -0.91 -19.59 10.80
CA GLU A 412 0.38 -20.18 11.02
C GLU A 412 1.02 -19.58 12.27
N TYR A 413 1.28 -20.42 13.25
CA TYR A 413 2.03 -20.04 14.43
C TYR A 413 3.51 -20.03 14.12
N VAL A 414 4.18 -18.94 14.42
CA VAL A 414 5.65 -18.94 14.45
C VAL A 414 6.08 -19.67 15.72
N ASP A 415 6.29 -20.98 15.59
CA ASP A 415 6.92 -21.81 16.62
C ASP A 415 8.29 -21.23 16.91
N ASN A 416 8.50 -20.70 18.10
CA ASN A 416 9.80 -20.50 18.78
C ASN A 416 9.94 -19.23 19.60
N VAL A 417 8.88 -18.55 19.94
CA VAL A 417 8.99 -17.51 20.97
C VAL A 417 8.65 -18.17 22.32
N PRO A 418 9.57 -18.24 23.28
CA PRO A 418 9.25 -18.76 24.60
C PRO A 418 8.23 -17.82 25.23
N TYR A 419 6.99 -18.22 25.19
CA TYR A 419 5.89 -17.52 25.80
C TYR A 419 5.54 -18.22 27.13
N PRO A 420 5.42 -17.46 28.23
CA PRO A 420 5.08 -18.04 29.51
C PRO A 420 3.59 -18.42 29.64
N HIS A 421 2.78 -18.29 28.60
CA HIS A 421 1.43 -18.84 28.61
C HIS A 421 1.50 -20.35 28.45
N GLN A 422 1.27 -21.05 29.50
CA GLN A 422 0.70 -22.36 29.39
C GLN A 422 -0.77 -22.15 29.00
N CYS A 423 -1.14 -22.57 27.79
CA CYS A 423 -2.53 -22.73 27.44
C CYS A 423 -3.15 -23.71 28.42
N ASN A 424 -3.90 -23.24 29.39
CA ASN A 424 -4.60 -24.06 30.37
C ASN A 424 -5.99 -24.48 29.87
#